data_0820ca31879164a724e8a10b8e274b86
#
_entry.id   0820ca31879164a724e8a10b8e274b86
#
_cell.length_a   1.000
_cell.length_b   1.000
_cell.length_c   1.000
_cell.angle_alpha   90.00
_cell.angle_beta   90.00
_cell.angle_gamma   90.00
#
_symmetry.space_group_name_H-M   'P 1'
#
loop_
_entity.id
_entity.type
_entity.pdbx_description
1 polymer ?
#
loop_
_entity_poly.entity_id
_entity_poly.type
_entity_poly.pdbx_seq_one_letter_code
_entity_poly.pdbx_strand_id
1 'polypeptide(L)'
;QLIRPTDPHTEIVGIGSTVTVLDDDDTSYLFTIVGEDEADIKLAKISWVSPLANALLDKHLGDVVTWKRPMGNLDVEIIKITIP
;
A
#
# COMPACT_ATOMS: atom_id res chain seq x y z
N GLN A 1 -22.26 8.05 11.82
CA GLN A 1 -21.95 7.82 11.36
C GLN A 1 -21.69 6.96 10.76
N LEU A 2 -21.88 6.92 10.12
CA LEU A 2 -21.62 5.92 9.63
C LEU A 2 -20.82 5.97 8.54
N ILE A 3 -19.54 5.82 8.73
CA ILE A 3 -18.61 5.62 7.67
C ILE A 3 -18.80 4.24 7.17
N ARG A 4 -19.22 4.12 5.95
CA ARG A 4 -19.41 2.82 5.37
C ARG A 4 -18.08 2.28 4.90
N PRO A 5 -17.81 1.00 5.18
CA PRO A 5 -16.55 0.39 4.75
C PRO A 5 -16.34 0.43 3.24
N THR A 6 -17.41 0.55 2.49
CA THR A 6 -17.31 0.56 1.04
C THR A 6 -17.06 1.95 0.46
N ASP A 7 -17.03 2.97 1.29
CA ASP A 7 -16.77 4.32 0.80
C ASP A 7 -15.29 4.49 0.50
N PRO A 8 -14.91 4.63 -0.76
CA PRO A 8 -13.47 4.72 -1.12
C PRO A 8 -12.80 5.96 -0.57
N HIS A 9 -13.54 7.01 -0.26
CA HIS A 9 -12.96 8.23 0.25
C HIS A 9 -12.54 8.12 1.70
N THR A 10 -12.99 7.08 2.39
CA THR A 10 -12.65 6.89 3.79
C THR A 10 -11.64 5.77 4.00
N GLU A 11 -11.27 5.06 2.94
CA GLU A 11 -10.29 4.00 3.06
C GLU A 11 -8.89 4.59 3.17
N ILE A 12 -8.19 4.20 4.21
CA ILE A 12 -6.83 4.66 4.50
C ILE A 12 -5.96 3.44 4.71
N VAL A 13 -4.75 3.48 4.17
CA VAL A 13 -3.81 2.38 4.33
C VAL A 13 -3.36 2.30 5.78
N GLY A 14 -3.46 1.13 6.37
CA GLY A 14 -3.02 0.88 7.75
C GLY A 14 -2.33 -0.46 7.86
N ILE A 15 -1.91 -0.81 9.07
CA ILE A 15 -1.29 -2.11 9.33
C ILE A 15 -2.35 -3.18 9.13
N GLY A 16 -2.01 -4.22 8.39
CA GLY A 16 -2.94 -5.28 8.04
C GLY A 16 -3.65 -5.06 6.72
N SER A 17 -3.57 -3.85 6.16
CA SER A 17 -4.21 -3.56 4.88
C SER A 17 -3.45 -4.17 3.73
N THR A 18 -4.18 -4.59 2.70
CA THR A 18 -3.58 -5.01 1.44
C THR A 18 -3.78 -3.89 0.44
N VAL A 19 -2.70 -3.42 -0.15
CA VAL A 19 -2.72 -2.28 -1.05
C VAL A 19 -2.30 -2.72 -2.44
N THR A 20 -3.07 -2.35 -3.45
CA THR A 20 -2.70 -2.57 -4.84
C THR A 20 -2.31 -1.22 -5.44
N VAL A 21 -1.14 -1.17 -6.03
CA VAL A 21 -0.62 0.04 -6.65
C VAL A 21 -0.30 -0.22 -8.12
N LEU A 22 -0.34 0.83 -8.91
CA LEU A 22 -0.10 0.77 -10.35
C LEU A 22 1.00 1.76 -10.72
N ASP A 23 1.97 1.32 -11.51
CA ASP A 23 3.04 2.20 -11.95
C ASP A 23 2.74 2.81 -13.32
N ASP A 24 3.71 3.56 -13.87
CA ASP A 24 3.55 4.25 -15.15
C ASP A 24 3.41 3.29 -16.33
N ASP A 25 3.88 2.06 -16.17
CA ASP A 25 3.83 1.06 -17.22
C ASP A 25 2.59 0.16 -17.12
N ASP A 26 1.62 0.56 -16.31
CA ASP A 26 0.41 -0.20 -16.04
C ASP A 26 0.70 -1.55 -15.37
N THR A 27 1.84 -1.66 -14.69
CA THR A 27 2.16 -2.85 -13.92
C THR A 27 1.61 -2.68 -12.51
N SER A 28 0.83 -3.65 -12.07
CA SER A 28 0.26 -3.60 -10.72
C SER A 28 1.11 -4.40 -9.74
N TYR A 29 1.18 -3.92 -8.52
CA TYR A 29 1.89 -4.57 -7.42
C TYR A 29 0.95 -4.66 -6.24
N LEU A 30 1.00 -5.77 -5.55
CA LEU A 30 0.15 -5.99 -4.38
C LEU A 30 1.04 -6.13 -3.17
N PHE A 31 0.73 -5.39 -2.11
CA PHE A 31 1.49 -5.46 -0.86
C PHE A 31 0.53 -5.53 0.33
N THR A 32 0.87 -6.38 1.30
CA THR A 32 0.16 -6.41 2.58
C THR A 32 1.10 -5.88 3.65
N ILE A 33 0.67 -4.88 4.40
CA ILE A 33 1.49 -4.30 5.47
C ILE A 33 1.26 -5.08 6.74
N VAL A 34 2.32 -5.68 7.27
CA VAL A 34 2.25 -6.56 8.44
C VAL A 34 3.29 -6.16 9.47
N GLY A 35 3.25 -6.81 10.64
CA GLY A 35 4.29 -6.62 11.65
C GLY A 35 5.62 -7.19 11.17
N GLU A 36 6.70 -6.78 11.81
CA GLU A 36 8.03 -7.20 11.40
C GLU A 36 8.20 -8.72 11.38
N ASP A 37 7.59 -9.40 12.32
CA ASP A 37 7.71 -10.85 12.41
C ASP A 37 6.99 -11.58 11.30
N GLU A 38 6.06 -10.93 10.64
CA GLU A 38 5.26 -11.56 9.62
C GLU A 38 5.67 -11.17 8.21
N ALA A 39 6.63 -10.29 8.08
CA ALA A 39 7.06 -9.80 6.77
C ALA A 39 7.66 -10.93 5.95
N ASP A 40 7.23 -11.06 4.70
CA ASP A 40 7.72 -12.09 3.80
C ASP A 40 7.55 -11.58 2.37
N ILE A 41 8.67 -11.26 1.75
CA ILE A 41 8.66 -10.71 0.39
C ILE A 41 8.05 -11.68 -0.62
N LYS A 42 8.22 -12.98 -0.40
CA LYS A 42 7.67 -13.99 -1.30
C LYS A 42 6.15 -13.96 -1.30
N LEU A 43 5.54 -13.55 -0.19
CA LEU A 43 4.11 -13.46 -0.06
C LEU A 43 3.61 -12.03 -0.21
N ALA A 44 4.48 -11.12 -0.68
CA ALA A 44 4.19 -9.70 -0.83
C ALA A 44 3.77 -9.05 0.48
N LYS A 45 4.30 -9.55 1.60
CA LYS A 45 4.06 -8.98 2.91
C LYS A 45 5.24 -8.13 3.32
N ILE A 46 5.00 -6.84 3.52
CA ILE A 46 6.06 -5.90 3.87
C ILE A 46 5.87 -5.43 5.30
N SER A 47 6.99 -5.24 5.99
CA SER A 47 6.97 -4.74 7.35
C SER A 47 6.50 -3.29 7.39
N TRP A 48 5.73 -2.93 8.42
CA TRP A 48 5.24 -1.57 8.59
C TRP A 48 6.37 -0.56 8.80
N VAL A 49 7.57 -1.03 9.16
CA VAL A 49 8.73 -0.14 9.31
C VAL A 49 9.53 0.00 8.02
N SER A 50 9.17 -0.73 6.95
CA SER A 50 9.90 -0.62 5.69
C SER A 50 9.63 0.74 5.04
N PRO A 51 10.58 1.25 4.23
CA PRO A 51 10.38 2.54 3.55
C PRO A 51 9.12 2.56 2.68
N LEU A 52 8.83 1.46 1.98
CA LEU A 52 7.63 1.41 1.14
C LEU A 52 6.36 1.47 1.99
N ALA A 53 6.32 0.70 3.07
CA ALA A 53 5.16 0.72 3.96
C ALA A 53 4.97 2.10 4.56
N ASN A 54 6.06 2.76 4.98
CA ASN A 54 5.99 4.10 5.51
C ASN A 54 5.43 5.09 4.50
N ALA A 55 5.77 4.91 3.22
CA ALA A 55 5.27 5.77 2.17
C ALA A 55 3.77 5.52 1.91
N LEU A 56 3.31 4.28 2.13
CA LEU A 56 1.91 3.92 1.89
C LEU A 56 0.99 4.21 3.07
N LEU A 57 1.52 4.13 4.29
CA LEU A 57 0.68 4.33 5.48
C LEU A 57 0.03 5.70 5.49
N ASP A 58 -1.22 5.74 5.93
CA ASP A 58 -2.03 6.96 6.01
C ASP A 58 -2.37 7.58 4.65
N LYS A 59 -2.14 6.83 3.57
CA LYS A 59 -2.52 7.29 2.24
C LYS A 59 -3.92 6.81 1.91
N HIS A 60 -4.54 7.49 0.98
CA HIS A 60 -5.90 7.18 0.56
C HIS A 60 -5.91 6.60 -0.84
N LEU A 61 -7.05 6.03 -1.20
CA LEU A 61 -7.25 5.55 -2.56
C LEU A 61 -7.04 6.70 -3.56
N GLY A 62 -6.26 6.46 -4.58
CA GLY A 62 -5.97 7.47 -5.59
C GLY A 62 -4.73 8.29 -5.34
N ASP A 63 -4.12 8.15 -4.16
CA ASP A 63 -2.89 8.87 -3.86
C ASP A 63 -1.72 8.28 -4.63
N VAL A 64 -0.81 9.14 -5.05
CA VAL A 64 0.42 8.72 -5.72
C VAL A 64 1.55 8.75 -4.71
N VAL A 65 2.33 7.68 -4.68
CA VAL A 65 3.41 7.51 -3.72
C VAL A 65 4.70 7.24 -4.47
N THR A 66 5.81 7.78 -3.98
CA THR A 66 7.11 7.49 -4.56
C THR A 66 7.72 6.29 -3.86
N TRP A 67 7.92 5.22 -4.61
CA TRP A 67 8.54 4.01 -4.11
C TRP A 67 10.03 4.08 -4.38
N LYS A 68 10.82 4.21 -3.33
CA LYS A 68 12.27 4.31 -3.45
C LYS A 68 12.87 2.92 -3.54
N ARG A 69 13.49 2.62 -4.67
CA ARG A 69 14.12 1.32 -4.91
C ARG A 69 15.59 1.54 -5.24
N PRO A 70 16.44 0.51 -5.04
CA PRO A 70 17.85 0.61 -5.42
C PRO A 70 18.04 0.95 -6.89
N MET A 71 17.14 0.53 -7.76
CA MET A 71 17.19 0.77 -9.19
C MET A 71 16.72 2.17 -9.56
N GLY A 72 16.16 2.92 -8.63
CA GLY A 72 15.62 4.23 -8.89
C GLY A 72 14.20 4.36 -8.31
N ASN A 73 13.74 5.59 -8.20
CA ASN A 73 12.41 5.85 -7.65
C ASN A 73 11.32 5.53 -8.68
N LEU A 74 10.21 5.04 -8.19
CA LEU A 74 9.07 4.71 -9.04
C LEU A 74 7.82 5.31 -8.41
N ASP A 75 7.09 6.11 -9.19
CA ASP A 75 5.83 6.67 -8.70
C ASP A 75 4.72 5.65 -8.98
N VAL A 76 3.95 5.34 -7.95
CA VAL A 76 2.85 4.38 -8.06
C VAL A 76 1.59 4.99 -7.48
N GLU A 77 0.46 4.65 -8.08
CA GLU A 77 -0.83 5.15 -7.63
C GLU A 77 -1.56 4.03 -6.89
N ILE A 78 -2.17 4.38 -5.77
CA ILE A 78 -2.97 3.42 -5.00
C ILE A 78 -4.31 3.27 -5.69
N ILE A 79 -4.55 2.08 -6.24
CA ILE A 79 -5.78 1.81 -7.00
C ILE A 79 -6.76 0.93 -6.22
N LYS A 80 -6.31 0.32 -5.14
CA LYS A 80 -7.19 -0.52 -4.31
C LYS A 80 -6.61 -0.65 -2.91
N ILE A 81 -7.47 -0.57 -1.93
CA ILE A 81 -7.11 -0.82 -0.53
C ILE A 81 -8.10 -1.83 0.02
N THR A 82 -7.58 -2.94 0.54
CA THR A 82 -8.42 -3.96 1.16
C THR A 82 -8.16 -3.93 2.66
N ILE A 83 -9.20 -3.72 3.43
CA ILE A 83 -9.10 -3.69 4.90
C ILE A 83 -9.30 -5.11 5.41
N PRO A 84 -8.50 -5.54 6.41
CA PRO A 84 -8.62 -6.90 6.94
C PRO A 84 -9.92 -7.16 7.68
#